data_72162f19ac2d66bdb70bd9131837dd5b
#
_entry.id   72162f19ac2d66bdb70bd9131837dd5b
#
_cell.length_a   1.000
_cell.length_b   1.000
_cell.length_c   1.000
_cell.angle_alpha   90.00
_cell.angle_beta   90.00
_cell.angle_gamma   90.00
#
_symmetry.space_group_name_H-M   'P 1'
#
loop_
_entity.id
_entity.type
_entity.pdbx_description
1 polymer ?
#
loop_
_entity_poly.entity_id
_entity_poly.type
_entity_poly.pdbx_seq_one_letter_code
_entity_poly.pdbx_strand_id
1 'polypeptide(L)'
;SEMCIRDRHILIKDAFALENLCKVDTVVLDKTGTLTEGVPVVTDSYWISDDNIRYLDVLYTAEQKSEHPLASAILCWLEESGAKVCEAENFESLTGRGVRIQVEGVTYWVGSQGLLDIFQAGIPEKVRKQIGQWQEDGQSVVFYGQETRLLAVLAISDRIKPTSAEAVKELKKQGIEVHLLTGDGVRTAERVAATLDIGYYKAEVMPNDKEEYIISLQQQGKKVAMVGDGINDSQALARADVSIAMGKGTDIAMDVAMVTLITSDLLLLPGAIRLSKQTVRLIYQNLFWAFIYNVCLLYTS
;
A
#
# COMPACT_ATOMS: atom_id res chain seq x y z
N SER A 1 17.73 -19.72 -18.36
CA SER A 1 17.64 -18.37 -17.70
C SER A 1 16.30 -18.11 -17.03
N GLU A 2 15.19 -18.59 -17.58
CA GLU A 2 13.86 -18.50 -16.94
C GLU A 2 13.81 -19.19 -15.56
N MET A 3 14.51 -20.31 -15.37
CA MET A 3 14.52 -21.05 -14.11
C MET A 3 15.13 -20.24 -12.94
N CYS A 4 16.23 -19.52 -13.15
CA CYS A 4 16.85 -18.70 -12.09
C CYS A 4 16.02 -17.49 -11.68
N ILE A 5 15.19 -16.97 -12.57
CA ILE A 5 14.29 -15.83 -12.31
C ILE A 5 13.06 -16.32 -11.51
N ARG A 6 12.56 -17.49 -11.85
CA ARG A 6 11.40 -18.10 -11.19
C ARG A 6 11.66 -18.46 -9.71
N ASP A 7 12.84 -18.96 -9.41
CA ASP A 7 13.27 -19.29 -8.03
C ASP A 7 13.46 -18.05 -7.14
N ARG A 8 13.52 -16.86 -7.73
CA ARG A 8 13.66 -15.57 -7.01
C ARG A 8 12.36 -14.77 -6.92
N HIS A 9 11.22 -15.36 -7.31
CA HIS A 9 9.91 -14.70 -7.27
C HIS A 9 9.82 -13.39 -8.08
N ILE A 10 10.63 -13.28 -9.14
CA ILE A 10 10.64 -12.14 -10.06
C ILE A 10 10.38 -12.67 -11.47
N LEU A 11 9.37 -12.13 -12.14
CA LEU A 11 9.10 -12.39 -13.54
C LEU A 11 9.51 -11.17 -14.37
N ILE A 12 10.37 -11.37 -15.35
CA ILE A 12 10.76 -10.34 -16.35
C ILE A 12 10.22 -10.80 -17.70
N LYS A 13 9.41 -9.96 -18.34
CA LYS A 13 8.63 -10.31 -19.53
C LYS A 13 9.51 -10.66 -20.73
N ASP A 14 10.56 -9.88 -20.96
CA ASP A 14 11.43 -10.03 -22.13
C ASP A 14 12.84 -9.42 -21.92
N ALA A 15 13.69 -9.53 -22.94
CA ALA A 15 15.04 -8.96 -22.93
C ALA A 15 15.02 -7.42 -22.91
N PHE A 16 14.01 -6.78 -23.51
CA PHE A 16 13.86 -5.33 -23.53
C PHE A 16 13.57 -4.80 -22.11
N ALA A 17 12.69 -5.48 -21.38
CA ALA A 17 12.42 -5.18 -19.97
C ALA A 17 13.69 -5.29 -19.11
N LEU A 18 14.50 -6.34 -19.35
CA LEU A 18 15.77 -6.54 -18.66
C LEU A 18 16.78 -5.41 -18.95
N GLU A 19 16.92 -5.01 -20.22
CA GLU A 19 17.82 -3.92 -20.62
C GLU A 19 17.39 -2.56 -20.06
N ASN A 20 16.08 -2.28 -20.03
CA ASN A 20 15.57 -1.03 -19.44
C ASN A 20 15.73 -1.01 -17.93
N LEU A 21 15.46 -2.14 -17.26
CA LEU A 21 15.61 -2.26 -15.80
C LEU A 21 17.05 -1.98 -15.35
N CYS A 22 18.06 -2.38 -16.15
CA CYS A 22 19.46 -2.11 -15.82
C CYS A 22 19.83 -0.62 -15.89
N LYS A 23 19.08 0.19 -16.65
CA LYS A 23 19.30 1.63 -16.86
C LYS A 23 18.55 2.51 -15.86
N VAL A 24 17.66 1.93 -15.05
CA VAL A 24 16.86 2.65 -14.07
C VAL A 24 17.75 3.39 -13.08
N ASP A 25 17.52 4.67 -12.94
CA ASP A 25 18.14 5.58 -11.97
C ASP A 25 17.14 6.17 -10.98
N THR A 26 15.83 6.12 -11.31
CA THR A 26 14.74 6.67 -10.51
C THR A 26 13.61 5.66 -10.38
N VAL A 27 13.17 5.40 -9.15
CA VAL A 27 12.03 4.53 -8.84
C VAL A 27 10.92 5.36 -8.21
N VAL A 28 9.75 5.29 -8.80
CA VAL A 28 8.53 5.91 -8.29
C VAL A 28 7.66 4.81 -7.70
N LEU A 29 7.32 4.94 -6.42
CA LEU A 29 6.55 3.99 -5.65
C LEU A 29 5.17 4.55 -5.37
N ASP A 30 4.11 3.79 -5.67
CA ASP A 30 2.81 4.05 -5.08
C ASP A 30 2.82 3.66 -3.59
N LYS A 31 1.92 4.23 -2.80
CA LYS A 31 1.80 3.88 -1.38
C LYS A 31 1.05 2.56 -1.19
N THR A 32 -0.21 2.54 -1.63
CA THR A 32 -1.17 1.49 -1.30
C THR A 32 -0.86 0.18 -2.03
N GLY A 33 -0.79 -0.94 -1.31
CA GLY A 33 -0.45 -2.25 -1.89
C GLY A 33 1.01 -2.41 -2.31
N THR A 34 1.77 -1.30 -2.43
CA THR A 34 3.20 -1.31 -2.80
C THR A 34 4.10 -1.17 -1.58
N LEU A 35 4.12 0.00 -0.94
CA LEU A 35 4.83 0.25 0.32
C LEU A 35 4.09 -0.29 1.53
N THR A 36 2.77 -0.38 1.43
CA THR A 36 1.87 -0.88 2.46
C THR A 36 1.27 -2.23 2.05
N GLU A 37 0.63 -2.90 3.00
CA GLU A 37 0.01 -4.21 2.77
C GLU A 37 -1.20 -4.15 1.84
N GLY A 38 -1.79 -2.97 1.64
CA GLY A 38 -2.98 -2.73 0.82
C GLY A 38 -4.27 -3.17 1.51
N VAL A 39 -4.20 -3.58 2.76
CA VAL A 39 -5.33 -4.00 3.57
C VAL A 39 -5.39 -3.15 4.83
N PRO A 40 -6.48 -2.40 5.06
CA PRO A 40 -6.67 -1.68 6.32
C PRO A 40 -6.71 -2.65 7.50
N VAL A 41 -6.11 -2.25 8.62
CA VAL A 41 -6.17 -2.98 9.88
C VAL A 41 -6.41 -2.02 11.03
N VAL A 42 -7.03 -2.51 12.11
CA VAL A 42 -7.13 -1.75 13.37
C VAL A 42 -5.72 -1.67 13.96
N THR A 43 -5.17 -0.48 14.02
CA THR A 43 -3.81 -0.23 14.52
C THR A 43 -3.80 0.13 16.00
N ASP A 44 -4.88 0.72 16.48
CA ASP A 44 -5.02 1.12 17.88
C ASP A 44 -6.52 1.22 18.25
N SER A 45 -6.82 1.09 19.54
CA SER A 45 -8.17 1.23 20.06
C SER A 45 -8.16 1.89 21.44
N TYR A 46 -9.14 2.78 21.67
CA TYR A 46 -9.34 3.40 22.99
C TYR A 46 -10.73 3.08 23.50
N TRP A 47 -10.80 2.32 24.59
CA TRP A 47 -12.05 1.96 25.25
C TRP A 47 -12.31 2.90 26.45
N ILE A 48 -13.55 3.41 26.52
CA ILE A 48 -13.98 4.33 27.59
C ILE A 48 -14.58 3.54 28.76
N SER A 49 -15.11 2.35 28.46
CA SER A 49 -15.73 1.45 29.43
C SER A 49 -14.85 0.23 29.71
N ASP A 50 -14.78 -0.19 30.97
CA ASP A 50 -14.02 -1.37 31.37
C ASP A 50 -14.71 -2.71 31.04
N ASP A 51 -16.00 -2.70 30.70
CA ASP A 51 -16.80 -3.91 30.40
C ASP A 51 -16.76 -4.25 28.90
N ASN A 52 -15.57 -4.65 28.45
CA ASN A 52 -15.29 -4.73 27.02
C ASN A 52 -15.85 -5.97 26.31
N ILE A 53 -16.00 -7.13 26.98
CA ILE A 53 -16.31 -8.42 26.32
C ILE A 53 -17.66 -8.37 25.59
N ARG A 54 -18.72 -7.94 26.27
CA ARG A 54 -20.04 -7.83 25.67
C ARG A 54 -20.09 -6.83 24.52
N TYR A 55 -19.36 -5.72 24.65
CA TYR A 55 -19.30 -4.68 23.62
C TYR A 55 -18.56 -5.14 22.37
N LEU A 56 -17.56 -6.05 22.48
CA LEU A 56 -16.89 -6.66 21.34
C LEU A 56 -17.85 -7.53 20.50
N ASP A 57 -18.72 -8.33 21.17
CA ASP A 57 -19.69 -9.18 20.49
C ASP A 57 -20.74 -8.37 19.71
N VAL A 58 -21.21 -7.26 20.32
CA VAL A 58 -22.17 -6.35 19.67
C VAL A 58 -21.51 -5.64 18.49
N LEU A 59 -20.29 -5.15 18.64
CA LEU A 59 -19.53 -4.51 17.57
C LEU A 59 -19.29 -5.48 16.40
N TYR A 60 -18.90 -6.73 16.71
CA TYR A 60 -18.72 -7.78 15.72
C TYR A 60 -20.00 -8.03 14.91
N THR A 61 -21.14 -8.14 15.61
CA THR A 61 -22.46 -8.35 14.97
C THR A 61 -22.88 -7.16 14.10
N ALA A 62 -22.55 -5.92 14.52
CA ALA A 62 -22.83 -4.72 13.74
C ALA A 62 -22.02 -4.70 12.44
N GLU A 63 -20.71 -4.96 12.52
CA GLU A 63 -19.82 -4.90 11.37
C GLU A 63 -19.98 -6.07 10.42
N GLN A 64 -20.45 -7.24 10.87
CA GLN A 64 -20.76 -8.37 9.97
C GLN A 64 -21.81 -8.01 8.91
N LYS A 65 -22.70 -7.07 9.21
CA LYS A 65 -23.77 -6.63 8.31
C LYS A 65 -23.40 -5.34 7.57
N SER A 66 -22.21 -4.80 7.83
CA SER A 66 -21.71 -3.57 7.21
C SER A 66 -21.03 -3.86 5.89
N GLU A 67 -21.36 -3.11 4.86
CA GLU A 67 -20.69 -3.16 3.53
C GLU A 67 -19.51 -2.16 3.43
N HIS A 68 -19.15 -1.50 4.55
CA HIS A 68 -18.09 -0.50 4.53
C HIS A 68 -16.70 -1.15 4.41
N PRO A 69 -15.77 -0.60 3.59
CA PRO A 69 -14.44 -1.19 3.42
C PRO A 69 -13.64 -1.36 4.72
N LEU A 70 -13.89 -0.53 5.74
CA LEU A 70 -13.23 -0.63 7.04
C LEU A 70 -13.84 -1.71 7.95
N ALA A 71 -15.05 -2.21 7.65
CA ALA A 71 -15.69 -3.26 8.42
C ALA A 71 -14.85 -4.53 8.46
N SER A 72 -14.24 -4.92 7.34
CA SER A 72 -13.37 -6.08 7.27
C SER A 72 -12.17 -5.99 8.22
N ALA A 73 -11.60 -4.78 8.37
CA ALA A 73 -10.49 -4.55 9.30
C ALA A 73 -10.92 -4.73 10.76
N ILE A 74 -12.11 -4.22 11.10
CA ILE A 74 -12.69 -4.33 12.44
C ILE A 74 -13.05 -5.78 12.74
N LEU A 75 -13.67 -6.50 11.79
CA LEU A 75 -14.03 -7.91 11.94
C LEU A 75 -12.81 -8.79 12.20
N CYS A 76 -11.76 -8.65 11.40
CA CYS A 76 -10.53 -9.41 11.57
C CYS A 76 -9.91 -9.19 12.96
N TRP A 77 -9.85 -7.94 13.42
CA TRP A 77 -9.36 -7.60 14.74
C TRP A 77 -10.22 -8.15 15.88
N LEU A 78 -11.56 -8.17 15.71
CA LEU A 78 -12.49 -8.72 16.69
C LEU A 78 -12.43 -10.25 16.75
N GLU A 79 -12.21 -10.92 15.62
CA GLU A 79 -12.00 -12.38 15.55
C GLU A 79 -10.75 -12.80 16.34
N GLU A 80 -9.64 -12.05 16.19
CA GLU A 80 -8.43 -12.26 16.99
C GLU A 80 -8.67 -12.05 18.49
N SER A 81 -9.61 -11.16 18.83
CA SER A 81 -10.02 -10.88 20.21
C SER A 81 -11.02 -11.90 20.77
N GLY A 82 -11.48 -12.86 19.96
CA GLY A 82 -12.41 -13.91 20.36
C GLY A 82 -13.88 -13.47 20.44
N ALA A 83 -14.25 -12.38 19.81
CA ALA A 83 -15.63 -11.86 19.73
C ALA A 83 -16.56 -12.87 19.03
N LYS A 84 -17.82 -12.92 19.46
CA LYS A 84 -18.84 -13.83 18.95
C LYS A 84 -20.06 -13.08 18.47
N VAL A 85 -20.80 -13.69 17.55
CA VAL A 85 -22.08 -13.15 17.09
C VAL A 85 -23.10 -13.18 18.24
N CYS A 86 -23.81 -12.09 18.43
CA CYS A 86 -24.96 -12.00 19.31
C CYS A 86 -26.26 -11.78 18.50
N GLU A 87 -27.41 -12.03 19.12
CA GLU A 87 -28.71 -11.78 18.50
C GLU A 87 -28.97 -10.28 18.41
N ALA A 88 -29.24 -9.79 17.19
CA ALA A 88 -29.60 -8.40 16.91
C ALA A 88 -31.01 -8.33 16.35
N GLU A 89 -31.83 -7.48 16.95
CA GLU A 89 -33.25 -7.33 16.61
C GLU A 89 -33.46 -6.49 15.34
N ASN A 90 -32.72 -5.38 15.22
CA ASN A 90 -32.82 -4.45 14.11
C ASN A 90 -31.42 -4.06 13.62
N PHE A 91 -31.26 -3.94 12.29
CA PHE A 91 -30.05 -3.43 11.65
C PHE A 91 -30.44 -2.33 10.66
N GLU A 92 -29.72 -1.24 10.67
CA GLU A 92 -29.89 -0.14 9.71
C GLU A 92 -28.52 0.42 9.28
N SER A 93 -28.32 0.51 7.97
CA SER A 93 -27.17 1.20 7.38
C SER A 93 -27.52 2.68 7.19
N LEU A 94 -26.72 3.56 7.77
CA LEU A 94 -26.82 5.01 7.66
C LEU A 94 -25.84 5.49 6.62
N THR A 95 -26.30 5.68 5.39
CA THR A 95 -25.49 5.96 4.20
C THR A 95 -24.41 7.03 4.45
N GLY A 96 -23.14 6.67 4.22
CA GLY A 96 -21.98 7.54 4.39
C GLY A 96 -21.63 7.88 5.85
N ARG A 97 -22.31 7.28 6.84
CA ARG A 97 -22.08 7.57 8.27
C ARG A 97 -21.70 6.36 9.08
N GLY A 98 -22.28 5.19 8.79
CA GLY A 98 -22.03 3.96 9.52
C GLY A 98 -23.28 3.10 9.63
N VAL A 99 -23.35 2.27 10.68
CA VAL A 99 -24.45 1.35 10.94
C VAL A 99 -24.96 1.49 12.36
N ARG A 100 -26.22 1.12 12.56
CA ARG A 100 -26.82 0.95 13.89
C ARG A 100 -27.49 -0.41 14.01
N ILE A 101 -27.43 -0.98 15.19
CA ILE A 101 -28.13 -2.22 15.54
C ILE A 101 -28.83 -2.06 16.88
N GLN A 102 -29.83 -2.90 17.12
CA GLN A 102 -30.49 -3.00 18.41
C GLN A 102 -30.27 -4.41 18.99
N VAL A 103 -29.76 -4.46 20.21
CA VAL A 103 -29.51 -5.70 20.96
C VAL A 103 -30.17 -5.55 22.34
N GLU A 104 -31.06 -6.49 22.68
CA GLU A 104 -31.81 -6.45 23.94
C GLU A 104 -32.53 -5.10 24.20
N GLY A 105 -33.12 -4.52 23.15
CA GLY A 105 -33.81 -3.24 23.23
C GLY A 105 -32.90 -2.00 23.31
N VAL A 106 -31.56 -2.16 23.34
CA VAL A 106 -30.60 -1.07 23.44
C VAL A 106 -29.99 -0.80 22.05
N THR A 107 -29.91 0.48 21.67
CA THR A 107 -29.33 0.89 20.38
C THR A 107 -27.83 1.06 20.47
N TYR A 108 -27.09 0.39 19.56
CA TYR A 108 -25.66 0.55 19.35
C TYR A 108 -25.41 1.09 17.95
N TRP A 109 -24.31 1.84 17.78
CA TRP A 109 -23.95 2.44 16.51
C TRP A 109 -22.42 2.43 16.34
N VAL A 110 -21.98 2.26 15.09
CA VAL A 110 -20.56 2.30 14.72
C VAL A 110 -20.39 3.00 13.38
N GLY A 111 -19.39 3.88 13.29
CA GLY A 111 -19.10 4.60 12.04
C GLY A 111 -18.31 5.89 12.22
N SER A 112 -18.57 6.84 11.32
CA SER A 112 -17.84 8.11 11.23
C SER A 112 -18.24 9.10 12.35
N GLN A 113 -17.46 10.19 12.48
CA GLN A 113 -17.74 11.26 13.44
C GLN A 113 -19.16 11.86 13.32
N GLY A 114 -19.76 11.81 12.12
CA GLY A 114 -21.14 12.30 11.93
C GLY A 114 -22.20 11.54 12.74
N LEU A 115 -21.90 10.35 13.27
CA LEU A 115 -22.83 9.64 14.19
C LEU A 115 -22.85 10.25 15.58
N LEU A 116 -21.77 10.88 16.03
CA LEU A 116 -21.74 11.57 17.34
C LEU A 116 -22.81 12.66 17.42
N ASP A 117 -23.01 13.40 16.33
CA ASP A 117 -24.03 14.45 16.27
C ASP A 117 -25.45 13.86 16.28
N ILE A 118 -25.67 12.75 15.54
CA ILE A 118 -26.98 12.08 15.47
C ILE A 118 -27.39 11.53 16.85
N PHE A 119 -26.45 10.87 17.53
CA PHE A 119 -26.70 10.25 18.83
C PHE A 119 -26.38 11.17 20.01
N GLN A 120 -25.98 12.43 19.75
CA GLN A 120 -25.63 13.43 20.77
C GLN A 120 -24.57 12.91 21.76
N ALA A 121 -23.65 12.10 21.27
CA ALA A 121 -22.60 11.48 22.08
C ALA A 121 -21.41 12.43 22.27
N GLY A 122 -21.07 12.72 23.52
CA GLY A 122 -19.91 13.54 23.86
C GLY A 122 -18.59 12.78 23.77
N ILE A 123 -17.52 13.45 23.29
CA ILE A 123 -16.16 12.92 23.32
C ILE A 123 -15.45 13.43 24.57
N PRO A 124 -14.98 12.54 25.47
CA PRO A 124 -14.15 12.95 26.62
C PRO A 124 -12.86 13.66 26.17
N GLU A 125 -12.39 14.65 26.93
CA GLU A 125 -11.23 15.46 26.55
C GLU A 125 -9.95 14.63 26.33
N LYS A 126 -9.74 13.59 27.13
CA LYS A 126 -8.61 12.65 26.97
C LYS A 126 -8.65 11.93 25.61
N VAL A 127 -9.84 11.51 25.18
CA VAL A 127 -10.03 10.79 23.92
C VAL A 127 -9.88 11.74 22.72
N ARG A 128 -10.31 13.00 22.88
CA ARG A 128 -10.19 14.02 21.83
C ARG A 128 -8.73 14.26 21.40
N LYS A 129 -7.81 14.30 22.37
CA LYS A 129 -6.38 14.43 22.07
C LYS A 129 -5.85 13.24 21.29
N GLN A 130 -6.26 12.03 21.68
CA GLN A 130 -5.83 10.81 21.01
C GLN A 130 -6.39 10.74 19.56
N ILE A 131 -7.67 11.11 19.38
CA ILE A 131 -8.28 11.20 18.05
C ILE A 131 -7.51 12.20 17.17
N GLY A 132 -7.19 13.38 17.70
CA GLY A 132 -6.42 14.39 16.98
C GLY A 132 -5.07 13.84 16.52
N GLN A 133 -4.37 13.11 17.37
CA GLN A 133 -3.11 12.45 17.05
C GLN A 133 -3.27 11.43 15.92
N TRP A 134 -4.24 10.53 16.01
CA TRP A 134 -4.52 9.53 14.98
C TRP A 134 -4.88 10.15 13.62
N GLN A 135 -5.70 11.21 13.65
CA GLN A 135 -6.06 11.96 12.43
C GLN A 135 -4.85 12.70 11.84
N GLU A 136 -4.00 13.28 12.68
CA GLU A 136 -2.73 13.87 12.24
C GLU A 136 -1.77 12.82 11.66
N ASP A 137 -1.84 11.61 12.18
CA ASP A 137 -1.11 10.44 11.68
C ASP A 137 -1.74 9.84 10.39
N GLY A 138 -2.81 10.42 9.87
CA GLY A 138 -3.49 9.97 8.65
C GLY A 138 -4.25 8.66 8.82
N GLN A 139 -4.60 8.30 10.05
CA GLN A 139 -5.41 7.12 10.33
C GLN A 139 -6.90 7.46 10.20
N SER A 140 -7.68 6.51 9.71
CA SER A 140 -9.14 6.58 9.74
C SER A 140 -9.63 6.29 11.14
N VAL A 141 -10.51 7.15 11.66
CA VAL A 141 -11.05 7.01 13.01
C VAL A 141 -12.51 6.57 12.92
N VAL A 142 -12.83 5.46 13.59
CA VAL A 142 -14.19 4.89 13.70
C VAL A 142 -14.65 5.00 15.13
N PHE A 143 -15.89 5.47 15.32
CA PHE A 143 -16.50 5.68 16.61
C PHE A 143 -17.53 4.57 16.86
N TYR A 144 -17.52 4.02 18.07
CA TYR A 144 -18.48 3.01 18.52
C TYR A 144 -19.17 3.48 19.78
N GLY A 145 -20.49 3.43 19.81
CA GLY A 145 -21.28 3.91 20.93
C GLY A 145 -22.58 3.17 21.18
N GLN A 146 -23.16 3.45 22.34
CA GLN A 146 -24.43 2.95 22.82
C GLN A 146 -25.33 4.15 23.15
N GLU A 147 -26.46 4.27 22.48
CA GLU A 147 -27.39 5.42 22.66
C GLU A 147 -26.61 6.76 22.57
N THR A 148 -26.61 7.56 23.64
CA THR A 148 -25.90 8.85 23.73
C THR A 148 -24.45 8.73 24.27
N ARG A 149 -23.94 7.50 24.49
CA ARG A 149 -22.65 7.25 25.14
C ARG A 149 -21.64 6.70 24.14
N LEU A 150 -20.48 7.34 24.03
CA LEU A 150 -19.33 6.79 23.33
C LEU A 150 -18.70 5.66 24.15
N LEU A 151 -18.50 4.49 23.55
CA LEU A 151 -17.91 3.30 24.19
C LEU A 151 -16.45 3.14 23.83
N ALA A 152 -16.13 3.28 22.54
CA ALA A 152 -14.77 3.11 22.03
C ALA A 152 -14.52 3.97 20.79
N VAL A 153 -13.24 4.17 20.51
CA VAL A 153 -12.74 4.77 19.27
C VAL A 153 -11.65 3.87 18.72
N LEU A 154 -11.74 3.54 17.44
CA LEU A 154 -10.81 2.67 16.75
C LEU A 154 -10.04 3.47 15.71
N ALA A 155 -8.73 3.27 15.65
CA ALA A 155 -7.86 3.81 14.62
C ALA A 155 -7.53 2.73 13.60
N ILE A 156 -7.73 3.03 12.32
CA ILE A 156 -7.54 2.10 11.22
C ILE A 156 -6.60 2.73 10.20
N SER A 157 -5.58 1.99 9.80
CA SER A 157 -4.69 2.40 8.73
C SER A 157 -4.14 1.21 7.97
N ASP A 158 -3.61 1.48 6.78
CA ASP A 158 -2.88 0.50 5.98
C ASP A 158 -1.42 0.46 6.46
N ARG A 159 -0.97 -0.70 6.93
CA ARG A 159 0.37 -0.88 7.52
C ARG A 159 1.45 -0.85 6.46
N ILE A 160 2.54 -0.13 6.75
CA ILE A 160 3.78 -0.21 5.95
C ILE A 160 4.34 -1.63 6.09
N LYS A 161 4.68 -2.25 4.95
CA LYS A 161 5.29 -3.59 4.95
C LYS A 161 6.63 -3.56 5.70
N PRO A 162 6.94 -4.57 6.50
CA PRO A 162 8.19 -4.62 7.28
C PRO A 162 9.44 -4.48 6.42
N THR A 163 9.39 -4.97 5.17
CA THR A 163 10.51 -4.96 4.21
C THR A 163 10.65 -3.65 3.43
N SER A 164 9.67 -2.74 3.46
CA SER A 164 9.68 -1.51 2.65
C SER A 164 10.84 -0.58 3.00
N ALA A 165 11.14 -0.40 4.28
CA ALA A 165 12.25 0.46 4.71
C ALA A 165 13.62 -0.08 4.23
N GLU A 166 13.82 -1.39 4.32
CA GLU A 166 15.04 -2.03 3.85
C GLU A 166 15.16 -1.96 2.32
N ALA A 167 14.06 -2.16 1.60
CA ALA A 167 14.01 -2.05 0.14
C ALA A 167 14.40 -0.64 -0.33
N VAL A 168 13.85 0.41 0.27
CA VAL A 168 14.19 1.81 -0.03
C VAL A 168 15.67 2.07 0.25
N LYS A 169 16.19 1.60 1.39
CA LYS A 169 17.60 1.73 1.76
C LYS A 169 18.53 1.06 0.74
N GLU A 170 18.19 -0.15 0.28
CA GLU A 170 18.98 -0.89 -0.70
C GLU A 170 18.92 -0.24 -2.10
N LEU A 171 17.78 0.35 -2.51
CA LEU A 171 17.70 1.15 -3.73
C LEU A 171 18.61 2.38 -3.67
N LYS A 172 18.58 3.12 -2.58
CA LYS A 172 19.44 4.29 -2.36
C LYS A 172 20.93 3.94 -2.37
N LYS A 173 21.33 2.81 -1.77
CA LYS A 173 22.71 2.30 -1.83
C LYS A 173 23.17 1.99 -3.25
N GLN A 174 22.26 1.64 -4.15
CA GLN A 174 22.56 1.43 -5.57
C GLN A 174 22.61 2.73 -6.39
N GLY A 175 22.46 3.90 -5.74
CA GLY A 175 22.41 5.21 -6.37
C GLY A 175 21.08 5.52 -7.07
N ILE A 176 20.00 4.81 -6.70
CA ILE A 176 18.67 4.98 -7.27
C ILE A 176 17.90 6.00 -6.44
N GLU A 177 17.34 7.00 -7.10
CA GLU A 177 16.48 8.00 -6.50
C GLU A 177 15.09 7.40 -6.28
N VAL A 178 14.52 7.59 -5.08
CA VAL A 178 13.23 6.99 -4.72
C VAL A 178 12.22 8.10 -4.47
N HIS A 179 11.07 8.02 -5.15
CA HIS A 179 9.94 8.94 -5.06
C HIS A 179 8.70 8.20 -4.55
N LEU A 180 7.92 8.85 -3.69
CA LEU A 180 6.61 8.39 -3.23
C LEU A 180 5.51 9.20 -3.92
N LEU A 181 4.55 8.51 -4.55
CA LEU A 181 3.30 9.12 -5.00
C LEU A 181 2.13 8.50 -4.22
N THR A 182 1.19 9.33 -3.79
CA THR A 182 0.00 8.87 -3.08
C THR A 182 -1.19 9.82 -3.29
N GLY A 183 -2.39 9.25 -3.38
CA GLY A 183 -3.63 10.02 -3.31
C GLY A 183 -3.99 10.53 -1.92
N ASP A 184 -3.26 10.09 -0.88
CA ASP A 184 -3.50 10.52 0.49
C ASP A 184 -3.13 11.99 0.71
N GLY A 185 -3.65 12.56 1.81
CA GLY A 185 -3.32 13.91 2.24
C GLY A 185 -1.84 14.10 2.57
N VAL A 186 -1.39 15.36 2.51
CA VAL A 186 0.02 15.77 2.66
C VAL A 186 0.67 15.21 3.93
N ARG A 187 -0.02 15.27 5.08
CA ARG A 187 0.52 14.79 6.37
C ARG A 187 0.82 13.29 6.36
N THR A 188 -0.08 12.48 5.79
CA THR A 188 0.12 11.02 5.66
C THR A 188 1.31 10.71 4.76
N ALA A 189 1.42 11.41 3.61
CA ALA A 189 2.52 11.24 2.68
C ALA A 189 3.87 11.63 3.31
N GLU A 190 3.92 12.75 4.00
CA GLU A 190 5.10 13.23 4.72
C GLU A 190 5.59 12.23 5.77
N ARG A 191 4.65 11.69 6.56
CA ARG A 191 4.96 10.69 7.58
C ARG A 191 5.50 9.39 6.99
N VAL A 192 4.86 8.88 5.93
CA VAL A 192 5.34 7.66 5.25
C VAL A 192 6.72 7.91 4.64
N ALA A 193 6.92 9.05 3.99
CA ALA A 193 8.20 9.45 3.43
C ALA A 193 9.29 9.56 4.51
N ALA A 194 9.01 10.20 5.64
CA ALA A 194 9.93 10.30 6.77
C ALA A 194 10.25 8.93 7.39
N THR A 195 9.23 8.06 7.57
CA THR A 195 9.42 6.71 8.14
C THR A 195 10.30 5.84 7.26
N LEU A 196 10.19 5.98 5.92
CA LEU A 196 10.94 5.20 4.94
C LEU A 196 12.20 5.92 4.44
N ASP A 197 12.52 7.09 5.00
CA ASP A 197 13.65 7.94 4.57
C ASP A 197 13.57 8.27 3.07
N ILE A 198 12.38 8.58 2.53
CA ILE A 198 12.18 8.98 1.13
C ILE A 198 12.23 10.51 1.05
N GLY A 199 13.18 11.05 0.27
CA GLY A 199 13.38 12.50 0.15
C GLY A 199 12.40 13.22 -0.78
N TYR A 200 11.75 12.49 -1.69
CA TYR A 200 10.84 13.04 -2.69
C TYR A 200 9.47 12.40 -2.56
N TYR A 201 8.46 13.21 -2.28
CA TYR A 201 7.08 12.72 -2.22
C TYR A 201 6.09 13.74 -2.80
N LYS A 202 4.99 13.24 -3.34
CA LYS A 202 3.86 14.04 -3.81
C LYS A 202 2.57 13.44 -3.28
N ALA A 203 1.79 14.24 -2.56
CA ALA A 203 0.51 13.89 -1.96
C ALA A 203 -0.66 14.36 -2.82
N GLU A 204 -1.88 13.89 -2.51
CA GLU A 204 -3.14 14.29 -3.15
C GLU A 204 -3.12 14.13 -4.68
N VAL A 205 -2.38 13.10 -5.17
CA VAL A 205 -2.14 12.86 -6.58
C VAL A 205 -3.29 12.07 -7.18
N MET A 206 -3.97 12.64 -8.16
CA MET A 206 -4.96 11.93 -8.96
C MET A 206 -4.29 10.98 -9.95
N PRO A 207 -4.99 9.95 -10.49
CA PRO A 207 -4.39 9.01 -11.44
C PRO A 207 -3.68 9.66 -12.63
N ASN A 208 -4.28 10.70 -13.23
CA ASN A 208 -3.68 11.45 -14.34
C ASN A 208 -2.41 12.22 -13.93
N ASP A 209 -2.38 12.77 -12.72
CA ASP A 209 -1.22 13.51 -12.22
C ASP A 209 -0.01 12.60 -12.00
N LYS A 210 -0.25 11.30 -11.74
CA LYS A 210 0.83 10.31 -11.61
C LYS A 210 1.56 10.13 -12.94
N GLU A 211 0.82 10.06 -14.05
CA GLU A 211 1.41 10.01 -15.39
C GLU A 211 2.22 11.26 -15.70
N GLU A 212 1.67 12.46 -15.43
CA GLU A 212 2.36 13.72 -15.65
C GLU A 212 3.66 13.82 -14.85
N TYR A 213 3.64 13.29 -13.63
CA TYR A 213 4.83 13.25 -12.79
C TYR A 213 5.93 12.38 -13.40
N ILE A 214 5.60 11.19 -13.91
CA ILE A 214 6.53 10.32 -14.64
C ILE A 214 7.12 11.05 -15.85
N ILE A 215 6.27 11.71 -16.66
CA ILE A 215 6.71 12.50 -17.81
C ILE A 215 7.70 13.59 -17.40
N SER A 216 7.41 14.30 -16.31
CA SER A 216 8.29 15.37 -15.81
C SER A 216 9.68 14.88 -15.44
N LEU A 217 9.79 13.67 -14.83
CA LEU A 217 11.06 13.04 -14.50
C LEU A 217 11.81 12.59 -15.77
N GLN A 218 11.10 12.02 -16.75
CA GLN A 218 11.67 11.62 -18.03
C GLN A 218 12.20 12.82 -18.83
N GLN A 219 11.52 13.97 -18.78
CA GLN A 219 11.97 15.22 -19.40
C GLN A 219 13.28 15.76 -18.76
N GLN A 220 13.53 15.44 -17.51
CA GLN A 220 14.79 15.72 -16.82
C GLN A 220 15.92 14.73 -17.17
N GLY A 221 15.67 13.79 -18.09
CA GLY A 221 16.62 12.77 -18.52
C GLY A 221 16.69 11.55 -17.60
N LYS A 222 15.77 11.41 -16.63
CA LYS A 222 15.71 10.25 -15.73
C LYS A 222 15.18 9.01 -16.44
N LYS A 223 15.68 7.84 -16.03
CA LYS A 223 15.15 6.53 -16.43
C LYS A 223 14.27 5.98 -15.30
N VAL A 224 12.98 6.09 -15.50
CA VAL A 224 11.98 5.93 -14.46
C VAL A 224 11.37 4.53 -14.46
N ALA A 225 11.44 3.84 -13.32
CA ALA A 225 10.59 2.69 -13.04
C ALA A 225 9.41 3.11 -12.16
N MET A 226 8.20 2.74 -12.55
CA MET A 226 6.99 2.88 -11.73
C MET A 226 6.61 1.54 -11.12
N VAL A 227 6.37 1.53 -9.81
CA VAL A 227 5.92 0.36 -9.05
C VAL A 227 4.55 0.62 -8.46
N GLY A 228 3.59 -0.24 -8.76
CA GLY A 228 2.21 -0.11 -8.30
C GLY A 228 1.45 -1.43 -8.29
N ASP A 229 0.23 -1.41 -7.77
CA ASP A 229 -0.70 -2.55 -7.79
C ASP A 229 -1.60 -2.57 -9.04
N GLY A 230 -1.61 -1.50 -9.81
CA GLY A 230 -2.30 -1.34 -11.09
C GLY A 230 -3.76 -0.94 -11.01
N ILE A 231 -4.39 -0.85 -9.84
CA ILE A 231 -5.80 -0.44 -9.73
C ILE A 231 -5.95 1.02 -10.14
N ASN A 232 -5.09 1.89 -9.62
CA ASN A 232 -5.12 3.34 -9.85
C ASN A 232 -3.91 3.85 -10.65
N ASP A 233 -2.98 2.98 -11.01
CA ASP A 233 -1.65 3.34 -11.53
C ASP A 233 -1.42 2.91 -12.97
N SER A 234 -2.43 2.33 -13.64
CA SER A 234 -2.28 1.73 -14.98
C SER A 234 -1.69 2.69 -16.02
N GLN A 235 -2.08 3.97 -15.99
CA GLN A 235 -1.56 4.99 -16.90
C GLN A 235 -0.10 5.33 -16.59
N ALA A 236 0.23 5.52 -15.32
CA ALA A 236 1.60 5.79 -14.87
C ALA A 236 2.54 4.59 -15.14
N LEU A 237 2.05 3.35 -14.90
CA LEU A 237 2.77 2.12 -15.24
C LEU A 237 3.05 2.03 -16.74
N ALA A 238 2.05 2.28 -17.59
CA ALA A 238 2.20 2.25 -19.04
C ALA A 238 3.16 3.33 -19.56
N ARG A 239 3.26 4.47 -18.87
CA ARG A 239 4.11 5.61 -19.26
C ARG A 239 5.57 5.46 -18.86
N ALA A 240 5.86 4.76 -17.77
CA ALA A 240 7.20 4.59 -17.25
C ALA A 240 8.13 3.84 -18.22
N ASP A 241 9.45 4.08 -18.14
CA ASP A 241 10.44 3.32 -18.90
C ASP A 241 10.44 1.83 -18.51
N VAL A 242 10.13 1.53 -17.24
CA VAL A 242 9.91 0.18 -16.73
C VAL A 242 8.67 0.17 -15.84
N SER A 243 7.69 -0.64 -16.20
CA SER A 243 6.52 -0.91 -15.37
C SER A 243 6.74 -2.14 -14.50
N ILE A 244 6.47 -1.99 -13.19
CA ILE A 244 6.67 -3.05 -12.20
C ILE A 244 5.36 -3.26 -11.43
N ALA A 245 4.79 -4.45 -11.56
CA ALA A 245 3.58 -4.83 -10.81
C ALA A 245 3.93 -5.61 -9.55
N MET A 246 3.17 -5.36 -8.49
CA MET A 246 3.17 -6.19 -7.29
C MET A 246 2.29 -7.43 -7.53
N GLY A 247 2.73 -8.61 -7.10
CA GLY A 247 2.08 -9.89 -7.43
C GLY A 247 0.67 -10.09 -6.84
N LYS A 248 0.25 -9.25 -5.90
CA LYS A 248 -1.15 -9.14 -5.43
C LYS A 248 -1.95 -8.08 -6.18
N GLY A 249 -1.34 -7.44 -7.19
CA GLY A 249 -1.99 -6.46 -8.04
C GLY A 249 -3.05 -7.08 -8.94
N THR A 250 -3.75 -6.24 -9.70
CA THR A 250 -4.76 -6.69 -10.66
C THR A 250 -4.15 -7.46 -11.82
N ASP A 251 -4.93 -8.36 -12.43
CA ASP A 251 -4.54 -9.07 -13.66
C ASP A 251 -4.13 -8.10 -14.76
N ILE A 252 -4.80 -6.94 -14.85
CA ILE A 252 -4.47 -5.87 -15.81
C ILE A 252 -3.07 -5.30 -15.57
N ALA A 253 -2.68 -5.10 -14.30
CA ALA A 253 -1.32 -4.62 -13.99
C ALA A 253 -0.26 -5.64 -14.36
N MET A 254 -0.52 -6.92 -14.12
CA MET A 254 0.40 -8.00 -14.47
C MET A 254 0.56 -8.15 -15.98
N ASP A 255 -0.50 -7.94 -16.76
CA ASP A 255 -0.46 -8.01 -18.22
C ASP A 255 0.33 -6.86 -18.86
N VAL A 256 0.24 -5.66 -18.30
CA VAL A 256 0.93 -4.45 -18.78
C VAL A 256 2.37 -4.37 -18.25
N ALA A 257 2.66 -4.96 -17.10
CA ALA A 257 3.96 -4.83 -16.44
C ALA A 257 5.08 -5.53 -17.22
N MET A 258 6.22 -4.86 -17.31
CA MET A 258 7.47 -5.43 -17.81
C MET A 258 8.14 -6.36 -16.79
N VAL A 259 7.89 -6.09 -15.50
CA VAL A 259 8.42 -6.87 -14.37
C VAL A 259 7.31 -7.11 -13.36
N THR A 260 7.20 -8.35 -12.84
CA THR A 260 6.25 -8.69 -11.78
C THR A 260 7.00 -9.26 -10.57
N LEU A 261 6.71 -8.69 -9.39
CA LEU A 261 7.22 -9.18 -8.10
C LEU A 261 6.17 -10.11 -7.49
N ILE A 262 6.30 -11.42 -7.72
CA ILE A 262 5.28 -12.45 -7.46
C ILE A 262 4.80 -12.46 -6.00
N THR A 263 5.69 -12.26 -5.04
CA THR A 263 5.35 -12.29 -3.60
C THR A 263 4.91 -10.94 -3.04
N SER A 264 4.78 -9.91 -3.87
CA SER A 264 4.50 -8.53 -3.44
C SER A 264 5.50 -7.98 -2.39
N ASP A 265 6.71 -8.52 -2.34
CA ASP A 265 7.79 -8.05 -1.49
C ASP A 265 8.66 -7.05 -2.26
N LEU A 266 8.65 -5.80 -1.82
CA LEU A 266 9.41 -4.73 -2.47
C LEU A 266 10.93 -4.96 -2.38
N LEU A 267 11.41 -5.74 -1.41
CA LEU A 267 12.84 -6.08 -1.26
C LEU A 267 13.40 -6.86 -2.46
N LEU A 268 12.53 -7.48 -3.26
CA LEU A 268 12.93 -8.15 -4.51
C LEU A 268 13.42 -7.14 -5.57
N LEU A 269 12.92 -5.90 -5.55
CA LEU A 269 13.24 -4.91 -6.58
C LEU A 269 14.73 -4.51 -6.63
N PRO A 270 15.39 -4.15 -5.51
CA PRO A 270 16.86 -3.93 -5.54
C PRO A 270 17.64 -5.13 -6.08
N GLY A 271 17.17 -6.34 -5.77
CA GLY A 271 17.73 -7.59 -6.28
C GLY A 271 17.55 -7.74 -7.79
N ALA A 272 16.36 -7.43 -8.31
CA ALA A 272 16.04 -7.46 -9.73
C ALA A 272 16.92 -6.49 -10.53
N ILE A 273 17.06 -5.25 -10.07
CA ILE A 273 17.89 -4.23 -10.72
C ILE A 273 19.36 -4.65 -10.73
N ARG A 274 19.87 -5.17 -9.62
CA ARG A 274 21.25 -5.67 -9.54
C ARG A 274 21.49 -6.85 -10.48
N LEU A 275 20.56 -7.81 -10.52
CA LEU A 275 20.62 -8.95 -11.42
C LEU A 275 20.60 -8.51 -12.88
N SER A 276 19.74 -7.58 -13.24
CA SER A 276 19.66 -7.01 -14.58
C SER A 276 20.97 -6.36 -14.99
N LYS A 277 21.59 -5.51 -14.13
CA LYS A 277 22.90 -4.89 -14.37
C LYS A 277 23.99 -5.94 -14.59
N GLN A 278 24.02 -7.01 -13.81
CA GLN A 278 24.98 -8.09 -13.95
C GLN A 278 24.79 -8.87 -15.24
N THR A 279 23.56 -9.23 -15.59
CA THR A 279 23.22 -10.00 -16.78
C THR A 279 23.58 -9.23 -18.06
N VAL A 280 23.17 -7.97 -18.15
CA VAL A 280 23.50 -7.11 -19.30
C VAL A 280 25.00 -6.92 -19.45
N ARG A 281 25.72 -6.72 -18.34
CA ARG A 281 27.19 -6.65 -18.37
C ARG A 281 27.85 -7.93 -18.91
N LEU A 282 27.35 -9.09 -18.49
CA LEU A 282 27.86 -10.39 -19.00
C LEU A 282 27.56 -10.55 -20.50
N ILE A 283 26.40 -10.14 -20.99
CA ILE A 283 26.03 -10.16 -22.39
C ILE A 283 27.04 -9.31 -23.21
N TYR A 284 27.31 -8.07 -22.78
CA TYR A 284 28.28 -7.21 -23.46
C TYR A 284 29.70 -7.78 -23.42
N GLN A 285 30.13 -8.38 -22.32
CA GLN A 285 31.45 -9.05 -22.24
C GLN A 285 31.52 -10.22 -23.21
N ASN A 286 30.52 -11.06 -23.30
CA ASN A 286 30.50 -12.19 -24.25
C ASN A 286 30.50 -11.72 -25.69
N LEU A 287 29.72 -10.68 -26.04
CA LEU A 287 29.74 -10.09 -27.38
C LEU A 287 31.12 -9.51 -27.74
N PHE A 288 31.76 -8.83 -26.80
CA PHE A 288 33.11 -8.28 -27.00
C PHE A 288 34.13 -9.38 -27.28
N TRP A 289 34.14 -10.47 -26.53
CA TRP A 289 35.03 -11.59 -26.77
C TRP A 289 34.73 -12.31 -28.09
N ALA A 290 33.46 -12.49 -28.42
CA ALA A 290 33.07 -13.07 -29.71
C ALA A 290 33.52 -12.19 -30.88
N PHE A 291 33.41 -10.86 -30.75
CA PHE A 291 33.92 -9.93 -31.78
C PHE A 291 35.43 -10.00 -31.93
N ILE A 292 36.20 -9.98 -30.85
CA ILE A 292 37.66 -10.11 -30.87
C ILE A 292 38.09 -11.43 -31.53
N TYR A 293 37.44 -12.53 -31.15
CA TYR A 293 37.72 -13.83 -31.74
C TYR A 293 37.52 -13.84 -33.26
N ASN A 294 36.42 -13.27 -33.76
CA ASN A 294 36.16 -13.17 -35.19
C ASN A 294 37.16 -12.26 -35.91
N VAL A 295 37.56 -11.14 -35.32
CA VAL A 295 38.60 -10.25 -35.90
C VAL A 295 39.93 -10.97 -35.95
N CYS A 296 40.34 -11.70 -34.90
CA CYS A 296 41.58 -12.47 -34.90
C CYS A 296 41.60 -13.56 -35.98
N LEU A 297 40.47 -14.29 -36.16
CA LEU A 297 40.35 -15.32 -37.21
C LEU A 297 40.47 -14.72 -38.61
N LEU A 298 39.82 -13.57 -38.87
CA LEU A 298 39.89 -12.88 -40.15
C LEU A 298 41.32 -12.37 -40.47
N TYR A 299 42.10 -12.03 -39.44
CA TYR A 299 43.45 -11.53 -39.62
C TYR A 299 44.49 -12.66 -39.79
N THR A 300 44.19 -13.88 -39.34
CA THR A 300 45.10 -15.04 -39.41
C THR A 300 44.76 -15.99 -40.55
N SER A 301 43.68 -15.78 -41.30
CA SER A 301 43.35 -16.49 -42.54
C SER A 301 43.78 -15.69 -43.77
#